data_88b6d5c63a6977c7092a3b3c2a283dad
#
_entry.id   88b6d5c63a6977c7092a3b3c2a283dad
#
_cell.length_a   1.000
_cell.length_b   1.000
_cell.length_c   1.000
_cell.angle_alpha   90.00
_cell.angle_beta   90.00
_cell.angle_gamma   90.00
#
_symmetry.space_group_name_H-M   'P 1'
#
loop_
_entity.id
_entity.type
_entity.pdbx_description
1 polymer ?
#
loop_
_entity_poly.entity_id
_entity_poly.type
_entity_poly.pdbx_seq_one_letter_code
_entity_poly.pdbx_strand_id
1 'polypeptide(L)'
;MGVTRRGSDVTSHVSSSSSKAVPSLQHFSVIRSIGRGAFGKVCIVQERKTKKYFALKYMNKRRCIEKGVAANVIRELTLLSKISHPFIVNLWYTFQDPDYMYMVSDLLLGGDLRYHLSQQGKFAEDRAKLYLCEICLAVEYLHEMKIVHRDIKPENILLDEQGHAHLTDLNLATQLEHDELATSYSGTRPYMAPEVYATYLGMGDGYDSRVDWWALGVCFYEMLRGRTPFEFSSRTKPEEAYVAFRESSIPYPAHWPSDLIHFINTMLKFDKEKRIAGLEAIKKHAYTERIDFQSVFNRKPAPVFIPCKEGLNCDPMYELEERILVSTPIHRRRTNYNNSSGRSSSEPHNAALVEVSKAFIDFSRHNMKNEPNGICRST
;
A
#
# COMPACT_ATOMS: atom_id res chain seq x y z
N MET A 1 -3.05 -37.31 -75.01
CA MET A 1 -4.11 -36.55 -74.29
C MET A 1 -3.90 -36.75 -72.80
N GLY A 2 -3.23 -35.85 -72.13
CA GLY A 2 -2.90 -35.93 -70.72
C GLY A 2 -3.60 -34.78 -70.00
N VAL A 3 -4.42 -35.12 -68.99
CA VAL A 3 -5.12 -34.16 -68.18
C VAL A 3 -4.36 -34.08 -66.85
N THR A 4 -3.67 -32.98 -66.60
CA THR A 4 -3.02 -32.61 -65.33
C THR A 4 -4.05 -32.06 -64.38
N ARG A 5 -4.25 -32.74 -63.26
CA ARG A 5 -5.00 -32.20 -62.07
C ARG A 5 -4.02 -31.40 -61.20
N ARG A 6 -4.29 -30.13 -61.03
CA ARG A 6 -3.68 -29.25 -59.97
C ARG A 6 -4.29 -29.56 -58.64
N GLY A 7 -3.46 -29.97 -57.69
CA GLY A 7 -3.80 -30.02 -56.30
C GLY A 7 -3.75 -28.60 -55.69
N SER A 8 -4.83 -28.20 -55.05
CA SER A 8 -4.91 -26.96 -54.28
C SER A 8 -4.46 -27.26 -52.83
N ASP A 9 -3.26 -26.79 -52.49
CA ASP A 9 -2.79 -26.75 -51.10
C ASP A 9 -3.61 -25.73 -50.32
N VAL A 10 -4.46 -26.22 -49.44
CA VAL A 10 -5.13 -25.43 -48.41
C VAL A 10 -4.18 -25.36 -47.23
N THR A 11 -3.36 -24.34 -47.15
CA THR A 11 -2.61 -23.99 -45.95
C THR A 11 -3.59 -23.50 -44.88
N SER A 12 -3.93 -24.37 -43.96
CA SER A 12 -4.64 -24.04 -42.71
C SER A 12 -3.72 -23.16 -41.85
N HIS A 13 -3.97 -21.86 -41.85
CA HIS A 13 -3.45 -20.97 -40.83
C HIS A 13 -4.04 -21.38 -39.47
N VAL A 14 -3.31 -22.19 -38.73
CA VAL A 14 -3.54 -22.38 -37.29
C VAL A 14 -3.17 -21.07 -36.61
N SER A 15 -4.16 -20.25 -36.34
CA SER A 15 -4.04 -19.12 -35.46
C SER A 15 -3.72 -19.66 -34.05
N SER A 16 -2.44 -19.65 -33.69
CA SER A 16 -2.01 -19.90 -32.32
C SER A 16 -2.58 -18.79 -31.44
N SER A 17 -3.72 -19.07 -30.81
CA SER A 17 -4.18 -18.34 -29.64
C SER A 17 -3.10 -18.50 -28.57
N SER A 18 -2.24 -17.49 -28.40
CA SER A 18 -1.30 -17.43 -27.31
C SER A 18 -2.12 -17.35 -26.03
N SER A 19 -2.38 -18.48 -25.39
CA SER A 19 -2.83 -18.54 -24.01
C SER A 19 -1.81 -17.75 -23.18
N LYS A 20 -2.19 -16.58 -22.70
CA LYS A 20 -1.33 -15.73 -21.87
C LYS A 20 -0.94 -16.58 -20.66
N ALA A 21 0.32 -17.01 -20.60
CA ALA A 21 0.82 -17.85 -19.52
C ALA A 21 0.60 -17.15 -18.18
N VAL A 22 -0.02 -17.86 -17.23
CA VAL A 22 -0.19 -17.39 -15.86
C VAL A 22 1.20 -17.15 -15.27
N PRO A 23 1.47 -15.99 -14.64
CA PRO A 23 2.75 -15.72 -14.02
C PRO A 23 3.06 -16.79 -12.96
N SER A 24 4.34 -17.14 -12.82
CA SER A 24 4.83 -18.07 -11.81
C SER A 24 6.19 -17.60 -11.30
N LEU A 25 6.66 -18.14 -10.18
CA LEU A 25 7.96 -17.78 -9.63
C LEU A 25 9.13 -18.03 -10.61
N GLN A 26 8.98 -18.97 -11.56
CA GLN A 26 9.98 -19.26 -12.55
C GLN A 26 10.25 -18.11 -13.55
N HIS A 27 9.30 -17.17 -13.70
CA HIS A 27 9.46 -15.98 -14.54
C HIS A 27 10.35 -14.92 -13.89
N PHE A 28 10.68 -15.08 -12.61
CA PHE A 28 11.47 -14.13 -11.86
C PHE A 28 12.78 -14.74 -11.38
N SER A 29 13.82 -13.91 -11.30
CA SER A 29 15.08 -14.21 -10.61
C SER A 29 15.06 -13.45 -9.29
N VAL A 30 15.16 -14.16 -8.18
CA VAL A 30 15.26 -13.55 -6.86
C VAL A 30 16.68 -13.01 -6.69
N ILE A 31 16.79 -11.71 -6.37
CA ILE A 31 18.06 -11.01 -6.22
C ILE A 31 18.48 -11.01 -4.75
N ARG A 32 17.65 -10.43 -3.88
CA ARG A 32 17.86 -10.41 -2.43
C ARG A 32 16.56 -10.15 -1.67
N SER A 33 16.55 -10.47 -0.39
CA SER A 33 15.47 -10.07 0.53
C SER A 33 15.65 -8.62 0.96
N ILE A 34 14.57 -7.86 1.16
CA ILE A 34 14.61 -6.44 1.59
C ILE A 34 13.75 -6.18 2.81
N GLY A 35 13.05 -7.17 3.32
CA GLY A 35 12.24 -7.01 4.50
C GLY A 35 11.44 -8.24 4.89
N ARG A 36 10.97 -8.20 6.12
CA ARG A 36 10.05 -9.18 6.67
C ARG A 36 8.80 -8.46 7.13
N GLY A 37 7.71 -8.61 6.36
CA GLY A 37 6.39 -8.17 6.81
C GLY A 37 5.83 -9.05 7.91
N ALA A 38 4.76 -8.61 8.55
CA ALA A 38 4.09 -9.33 9.65
C ALA A 38 3.75 -10.79 9.27
N PHE A 39 3.50 -11.09 7.99
CA PHE A 39 2.99 -12.38 7.52
C PHE A 39 3.83 -13.03 6.41
N GLY A 40 4.88 -12.36 5.93
CA GLY A 40 5.70 -12.85 4.82
C GLY A 40 7.05 -12.16 4.71
N LYS A 41 7.81 -12.55 3.70
CA LYS A 41 9.07 -11.90 3.34
C LYS A 41 8.89 -11.09 2.07
N VAL A 42 9.68 -10.03 1.93
CA VAL A 42 9.74 -9.20 0.73
C VAL A 42 11.13 -9.32 0.11
N CYS A 43 11.17 -9.59 -1.20
CA CYS A 43 12.41 -9.74 -1.96
C CYS A 43 12.42 -8.82 -3.17
N ILE A 44 13.60 -8.35 -3.57
CA ILE A 44 13.81 -7.79 -4.90
C ILE A 44 13.87 -8.96 -5.87
N VAL A 45 13.07 -8.87 -6.94
CA VAL A 45 13.09 -9.84 -8.03
C VAL A 45 13.27 -9.12 -9.36
N GLN A 46 13.91 -9.80 -10.32
CA GLN A 46 14.01 -9.34 -11.70
C GLN A 46 13.16 -10.24 -12.59
N GLU A 47 12.24 -9.67 -13.33
CA GLU A 47 11.51 -10.40 -14.38
C GLU A 47 12.47 -10.81 -15.50
N ARG A 48 12.56 -12.12 -15.79
CA ARG A 48 13.55 -12.68 -16.73
C ARG A 48 13.40 -12.14 -18.14
N LYS A 49 12.15 -11.91 -18.59
CA LYS A 49 11.82 -11.46 -19.95
C LYS A 49 12.16 -9.98 -20.16
N THR A 50 11.68 -9.11 -19.28
CA THR A 50 11.80 -7.64 -19.44
C THR A 50 13.01 -7.05 -18.77
N LYS A 51 13.68 -7.80 -17.89
CA LYS A 51 14.76 -7.35 -17.01
C LYS A 51 14.35 -6.26 -16.01
N LYS A 52 13.05 -5.97 -15.88
CA LYS A 52 12.54 -5.03 -14.89
C LYS A 52 12.61 -5.61 -13.49
N TYR A 53 12.84 -4.73 -12.51
CA TYR A 53 12.87 -5.08 -11.10
C TYR A 53 11.53 -4.81 -10.44
N PHE A 54 11.18 -5.66 -9.47
CA PHE A 54 9.94 -5.61 -8.71
C PHE A 54 10.19 -6.00 -7.25
N ALA A 55 9.27 -5.63 -6.37
CA ALA A 55 9.16 -6.19 -5.05
C ALA A 55 8.25 -7.44 -5.08
N LEU A 56 8.71 -8.55 -4.53
CA LEU A 56 7.95 -9.79 -4.39
C LEU A 56 7.68 -10.04 -2.91
N LYS A 57 6.42 -9.90 -2.49
CA LYS A 57 5.93 -10.31 -1.17
C LYS A 57 5.42 -11.74 -1.27
N TYR A 58 5.93 -12.67 -0.46
CA TYR A 58 5.45 -14.04 -0.42
C TYR A 58 5.09 -14.47 1.01
N MET A 59 3.98 -15.18 1.13
CA MET A 59 3.34 -15.52 2.39
C MET A 59 2.98 -17.01 2.43
N ASN A 60 3.30 -17.67 3.54
CA ASN A 60 2.92 -19.06 3.72
C ASN A 60 1.44 -19.17 4.08
N LYS A 61 0.65 -19.92 3.31
CA LYS A 61 -0.79 -20.07 3.45
C LYS A 61 -1.20 -20.59 4.84
N ARG A 62 -0.52 -21.63 5.34
CA ARG A 62 -0.82 -22.24 6.65
C ARG A 62 -0.62 -21.23 7.78
N ARG A 63 0.50 -20.49 7.75
CA ARG A 63 0.78 -19.44 8.75
C ARG A 63 -0.25 -18.30 8.70
N CYS A 64 -0.73 -17.94 7.52
CA CYS A 64 -1.78 -16.93 7.39
C CYS A 64 -3.10 -17.39 8.00
N ILE A 65 -3.45 -18.68 7.83
CA ILE A 65 -4.63 -19.28 8.43
C ILE A 65 -4.47 -19.38 9.96
N GLU A 66 -3.37 -19.93 10.44
CA GLU A 66 -3.05 -20.05 11.88
C GLU A 66 -3.13 -18.72 12.64
N LYS A 67 -2.73 -17.62 11.97
CA LYS A 67 -2.78 -16.27 12.53
C LYS A 67 -4.11 -15.54 12.29
N GLY A 68 -5.06 -16.14 11.60
CA GLY A 68 -6.35 -15.53 11.29
C GLY A 68 -6.28 -14.33 10.31
N VAL A 69 -5.19 -14.21 9.51
CA VAL A 69 -4.96 -13.04 8.65
C VAL A 69 -5.22 -13.30 7.16
N ALA A 70 -5.61 -14.50 6.81
CA ALA A 70 -5.82 -14.89 5.41
C ALA A 70 -6.86 -14.00 4.72
N ALA A 71 -7.94 -13.65 5.40
CA ALA A 71 -8.98 -12.76 4.87
C ALA A 71 -8.44 -11.34 4.56
N ASN A 72 -7.53 -10.82 5.41
CA ASN A 72 -6.91 -9.51 5.17
C ASN A 72 -6.02 -9.54 3.93
N VAL A 73 -5.24 -10.61 3.74
CA VAL A 73 -4.40 -10.79 2.54
C VAL A 73 -5.24 -10.85 1.27
N ILE A 74 -6.35 -11.58 1.28
CA ILE A 74 -7.27 -11.67 0.14
C ILE A 74 -7.92 -10.31 -0.15
N ARG A 75 -8.32 -9.58 0.90
CA ARG A 75 -8.87 -8.22 0.77
C ARG A 75 -7.85 -7.26 0.18
N GLU A 76 -6.62 -7.22 0.71
CA GLU A 76 -5.51 -6.41 0.18
C GLU A 76 -5.30 -6.69 -1.31
N LEU A 77 -5.23 -7.96 -1.69
CA LEU A 77 -5.13 -8.39 -3.09
C LEU A 77 -6.28 -7.86 -3.94
N THR A 78 -7.51 -8.06 -3.49
CA THR A 78 -8.72 -7.66 -4.24
C THR A 78 -8.76 -6.16 -4.47
N LEU A 79 -8.35 -5.37 -3.49
CA LEU A 79 -8.28 -3.91 -3.63
C LEU A 79 -7.15 -3.51 -4.58
N LEU A 80 -5.92 -4.01 -4.36
CA LEU A 80 -4.75 -3.67 -5.18
C LEU A 80 -4.91 -4.08 -6.64
N SER A 81 -5.66 -5.14 -6.94
CA SER A 81 -5.91 -5.58 -8.32
C SER A 81 -6.73 -4.58 -9.14
N LYS A 82 -7.49 -3.69 -8.48
CA LYS A 82 -8.32 -2.67 -9.11
C LYS A 82 -7.65 -1.29 -9.19
N ILE A 83 -6.52 -1.09 -8.49
CA ILE A 83 -5.85 0.20 -8.31
C ILE A 83 -4.79 0.41 -9.39
N SER A 84 -4.76 1.63 -9.96
CA SER A 84 -3.69 2.10 -10.85
C SER A 84 -3.49 3.59 -10.68
N HIS A 85 -2.47 4.01 -9.91
CA HIS A 85 -2.24 5.42 -9.59
C HIS A 85 -0.73 5.71 -9.45
N PRO A 86 -0.22 6.89 -9.92
CA PRO A 86 1.20 7.21 -9.88
C PRO A 86 1.80 7.31 -8.47
N PHE A 87 0.99 7.57 -7.45
CA PHE A 87 1.41 7.73 -6.05
C PHE A 87 0.84 6.64 -5.11
N ILE A 88 0.49 5.49 -5.65
CA ILE A 88 0.16 4.28 -4.88
C ILE A 88 1.03 3.15 -5.40
N VAL A 89 1.54 2.31 -4.49
CA VAL A 89 2.29 1.10 -4.88
C VAL A 89 1.39 0.16 -5.64
N ASN A 90 1.67 -0.02 -6.93
CA ASN A 90 0.82 -0.80 -7.81
C ASN A 90 1.17 -2.28 -7.78
N LEU A 91 0.14 -3.13 -7.82
CA LEU A 91 0.27 -4.56 -8.02
C LEU A 91 0.49 -4.88 -9.50
N TRP A 92 1.48 -5.72 -9.82
CA TRP A 92 1.79 -6.17 -11.19
C TRP A 92 1.32 -7.58 -11.46
N TYR A 93 1.63 -8.51 -10.54
CA TYR A 93 1.27 -9.90 -10.69
C TYR A 93 0.90 -10.51 -9.36
N THR A 94 0.01 -11.51 -9.40
CA THR A 94 -0.17 -12.46 -8.30
C THR A 94 -0.20 -13.86 -8.86
N PHE A 95 0.34 -14.79 -8.09
CA PHE A 95 0.31 -16.21 -8.38
C PHE A 95 0.52 -17.00 -7.09
N GLN A 96 0.24 -18.26 -7.11
CA GLN A 96 0.34 -19.12 -5.95
C GLN A 96 0.91 -20.49 -6.31
N ASP A 97 1.46 -21.15 -5.31
CA ASP A 97 1.75 -22.58 -5.34
C ASP A 97 1.00 -23.29 -4.17
N PRO A 98 1.16 -24.59 -3.96
CA PRO A 98 0.47 -25.30 -2.87
C PRO A 98 0.70 -24.70 -1.47
N ASP A 99 1.89 -24.14 -1.20
CA ASP A 99 2.30 -23.68 0.13
C ASP A 99 2.30 -22.16 0.29
N TYR A 100 2.47 -21.37 -0.82
CA TYR A 100 2.67 -19.93 -0.77
C TYR A 100 1.76 -19.15 -1.70
N MET A 101 1.47 -17.92 -1.29
CA MET A 101 0.86 -16.84 -2.08
C MET A 101 1.95 -15.81 -2.40
N TYR A 102 1.96 -15.29 -3.63
CA TYR A 102 2.95 -14.35 -4.14
C TYR A 102 2.27 -13.10 -4.70
N MET A 103 2.75 -11.92 -4.29
CA MET A 103 2.32 -10.62 -4.79
C MET A 103 3.54 -9.86 -5.30
N VAL A 104 3.53 -9.47 -6.56
CA VAL A 104 4.59 -8.69 -7.21
C VAL A 104 4.10 -7.28 -7.42
N SER A 105 4.80 -6.31 -6.86
CA SER A 105 4.45 -4.88 -6.87
C SER A 105 5.60 -4.01 -7.36
N ASP A 106 5.33 -2.71 -7.52
CA ASP A 106 6.39 -1.71 -7.75
C ASP A 106 7.51 -1.88 -6.72
N LEU A 107 8.76 -1.74 -7.18
CA LEU A 107 9.92 -1.70 -6.32
C LEU A 107 10.26 -0.24 -6.03
N LEU A 108 10.20 0.14 -4.76
CA LEU A 108 10.55 1.47 -4.27
C LEU A 108 11.74 1.34 -3.32
N LEU A 109 12.89 1.91 -3.69
CA LEU A 109 14.15 1.78 -2.96
C LEU A 109 14.53 3.02 -2.15
N GLY A 110 13.67 4.05 -2.17
CA GLY A 110 13.91 5.30 -1.45
C GLY A 110 13.65 5.22 0.06
N GLY A 111 13.14 4.09 0.58
CA GLY A 111 12.77 3.94 1.98
C GLY A 111 11.45 4.61 2.35
N ASP A 112 11.00 4.43 3.59
CA ASP A 112 9.77 5.04 4.09
C ASP A 112 10.03 6.40 4.79
N LEU A 113 8.98 7.20 4.95
CA LEU A 113 9.12 8.51 5.59
C LEU A 113 9.50 8.41 7.07
N ARG A 114 9.17 7.32 7.77
CA ARG A 114 9.57 7.10 9.16
C ARG A 114 11.08 6.98 9.28
N TYR A 115 11.70 6.19 8.39
CA TYR A 115 13.14 6.11 8.32
C TYR A 115 13.78 7.49 8.12
N HIS A 116 13.32 8.26 7.13
CA HIS A 116 13.87 9.60 6.86
C HIS A 116 13.64 10.58 8.01
N LEU A 117 12.48 10.52 8.68
CA LEU A 117 12.20 11.33 9.87
C LEU A 117 13.12 10.95 11.04
N SER A 118 13.40 9.66 11.23
CA SER A 118 14.33 9.21 12.28
C SER A 118 15.76 9.70 12.06
N GLN A 119 16.19 9.81 10.79
CA GLN A 119 17.53 10.27 10.42
C GLN A 119 17.69 11.81 10.47
N GLN A 120 16.63 12.54 10.11
CA GLN A 120 16.71 14.01 9.87
C GLN A 120 15.95 14.83 10.92
N GLY A 121 15.14 14.17 11.74
CA GLY A 121 14.29 14.80 12.74
C GLY A 121 13.02 15.44 12.16
N LYS A 122 13.16 16.26 11.11
CA LYS A 122 12.04 16.92 10.40
C LYS A 122 12.44 17.25 8.96
N PHE A 123 11.45 17.55 8.13
CA PHE A 123 11.69 17.95 6.73
C PHE A 123 11.54 19.46 6.54
N ALA A 124 12.15 20.00 5.48
CA ALA A 124 11.88 21.33 4.98
C ALA A 124 10.44 21.41 4.45
N GLU A 125 9.85 22.61 4.47
CA GLU A 125 8.44 22.81 4.13
C GLU A 125 8.12 22.43 2.68
N ASP A 126 8.97 22.78 1.74
CA ASP A 126 8.82 22.47 0.31
C ASP A 126 8.79 20.96 0.05
N ARG A 127 9.66 20.20 0.72
CA ARG A 127 9.67 18.72 0.69
C ARG A 127 8.41 18.14 1.28
N ALA A 128 8.02 18.57 2.47
CA ALA A 128 6.81 18.07 3.14
C ALA A 128 5.55 18.43 2.33
N LYS A 129 5.50 19.61 1.73
CA LYS A 129 4.41 20.08 0.87
C LYS A 129 4.27 19.25 -0.40
N LEU A 130 5.38 18.85 -1.05
CA LEU A 130 5.34 17.98 -2.21
C LEU A 130 4.72 16.62 -1.83
N TYR A 131 5.22 16.00 -0.74
CA TYR A 131 4.69 14.72 -0.28
C TYR A 131 3.21 14.79 0.13
N LEU A 132 2.80 15.87 0.79
CA LEU A 132 1.40 16.13 1.07
C LEU A 132 0.55 16.09 -0.21
N CYS A 133 0.96 16.82 -1.25
CA CYS A 133 0.20 16.92 -2.50
C CYS A 133 0.12 15.57 -3.23
N GLU A 134 1.21 14.81 -3.26
CA GLU A 134 1.26 13.48 -3.88
C GLU A 134 0.35 12.50 -3.17
N ILE A 135 0.36 12.50 -1.82
CA ILE A 135 -0.51 11.62 -1.03
C ILE A 135 -1.97 12.11 -1.04
N CYS A 136 -2.24 13.42 -1.12
CA CYS A 136 -3.60 13.92 -1.35
C CYS A 136 -4.22 13.34 -2.63
N LEU A 137 -3.46 13.28 -3.72
CA LEU A 137 -3.91 12.67 -4.98
C LEU A 137 -4.17 11.17 -4.84
N ALA A 138 -3.31 10.47 -4.08
CA ALA A 138 -3.50 9.03 -3.80
C ALA A 138 -4.75 8.76 -2.95
N VAL A 139 -4.97 9.55 -1.90
CA VAL A 139 -6.12 9.43 -0.99
C VAL A 139 -7.42 9.72 -1.73
N GLU A 140 -7.47 10.83 -2.50
CA GLU A 140 -8.66 11.15 -3.31
C GLU A 140 -9.02 10.02 -4.27
N TYR A 141 -8.04 9.48 -5.00
CA TYR A 141 -8.26 8.35 -5.90
C TYR A 141 -8.83 7.11 -5.18
N LEU A 142 -8.35 6.79 -3.97
CA LEU A 142 -8.91 5.70 -3.18
C LEU A 142 -10.36 5.99 -2.77
N HIS A 143 -10.66 7.23 -2.35
CA HIS A 143 -11.99 7.62 -1.93
C HIS A 143 -13.00 7.65 -3.09
N GLU A 144 -12.58 8.05 -4.31
CA GLU A 144 -13.38 7.91 -5.53
C GLU A 144 -13.75 6.44 -5.82
N MET A 145 -12.85 5.50 -5.48
CA MET A 145 -13.12 4.06 -5.55
C MET A 145 -13.84 3.52 -4.31
N LYS A 146 -14.30 4.40 -3.40
CA LYS A 146 -14.97 4.05 -2.13
C LYS A 146 -14.08 3.22 -1.19
N ILE A 147 -12.77 3.36 -1.30
CA ILE A 147 -11.79 2.69 -0.46
C ILE A 147 -11.27 3.67 0.59
N VAL A 148 -11.39 3.31 1.86
CA VAL A 148 -10.80 4.04 2.99
C VAL A 148 -9.56 3.28 3.45
N HIS A 149 -8.41 3.96 3.53
CA HIS A 149 -7.11 3.36 3.84
C HIS A 149 -6.98 2.96 5.30
N ARG A 150 -7.35 3.86 6.22
CA ARG A 150 -7.40 3.71 7.69
C ARG A 150 -6.06 3.56 8.42
N ASP A 151 -4.93 3.53 7.70
CA ASP A 151 -3.59 3.43 8.32
C ASP A 151 -2.55 4.31 7.61
N ILE A 152 -2.92 5.55 7.28
CA ILE A 152 -1.98 6.53 6.72
C ILE A 152 -1.03 6.97 7.83
N LYS A 153 0.27 6.73 7.62
CA LYS A 153 1.37 7.05 8.54
C LYS A 153 2.70 7.08 7.79
N PRO A 154 3.77 7.67 8.34
CA PRO A 154 5.06 7.76 7.67
C PRO A 154 5.66 6.41 7.24
N GLU A 155 5.40 5.32 7.99
CA GLU A 155 5.84 3.97 7.66
C GLU A 155 5.18 3.41 6.40
N ASN A 156 3.98 3.90 6.06
CA ASN A 156 3.19 3.47 4.90
C ASN A 156 3.31 4.44 3.72
N ILE A 157 4.26 5.38 3.75
CA ILE A 157 4.59 6.28 2.65
C ILE A 157 6.04 6.03 2.25
N LEU A 158 6.22 5.37 1.10
CA LEU A 158 7.53 5.01 0.55
C LEU A 158 7.98 6.04 -0.49
N LEU A 159 9.28 6.27 -0.58
CA LEU A 159 9.87 7.07 -1.65
C LEU A 159 10.36 6.18 -2.78
N ASP A 160 10.17 6.65 -4.02
CA ASP A 160 10.86 6.07 -5.16
C ASP A 160 12.31 6.61 -5.28
N GLU A 161 13.05 6.12 -6.25
CA GLU A 161 14.44 6.50 -6.50
C GLU A 161 14.61 7.96 -6.96
N GLN A 162 13.53 8.59 -7.42
CA GLN A 162 13.47 9.98 -7.81
C GLN A 162 13.08 10.90 -6.65
N GLY A 163 12.58 10.35 -5.54
CA GLY A 163 12.16 11.09 -4.35
C GLY A 163 10.67 11.42 -4.31
N HIS A 164 9.84 10.81 -5.15
CA HIS A 164 8.38 10.93 -5.08
C HIS A 164 7.79 9.99 -4.03
N ALA A 165 6.73 10.44 -3.36
CA ALA A 165 6.06 9.68 -2.30
C ALA A 165 4.94 8.78 -2.85
N HIS A 166 4.87 7.55 -2.33
CA HIS A 166 3.87 6.56 -2.72
C HIS A 166 3.21 5.95 -1.48
N LEU A 167 1.89 5.92 -1.47
CA LEU A 167 1.10 5.26 -0.43
C LEU A 167 1.12 3.74 -0.63
N THR A 168 1.30 2.99 0.44
CA THR A 168 1.35 1.52 0.44
C THR A 168 0.54 0.93 1.59
N ASP A 169 0.40 -0.37 1.61
CA ASP A 169 -0.17 -1.18 2.69
C ASP A 169 -1.68 -0.99 2.91
N LEU A 170 -2.48 -1.66 2.08
CA LEU A 170 -3.93 -1.68 2.19
C LEU A 170 -4.48 -2.79 3.13
N ASN A 171 -3.66 -3.33 4.04
CA ASN A 171 -4.07 -4.43 4.94
C ASN A 171 -5.27 -4.06 5.83
N LEU A 172 -5.35 -2.80 6.25
CA LEU A 172 -6.45 -2.28 7.05
C LEU A 172 -7.53 -1.57 6.23
N ALA A 173 -7.32 -1.42 4.91
CA ALA A 173 -8.27 -0.72 4.05
C ALA A 173 -9.63 -1.44 4.01
N THR A 174 -10.69 -0.66 3.84
CA THR A 174 -12.05 -1.16 3.67
C THR A 174 -12.74 -0.44 2.54
N GLN A 175 -13.63 -1.13 1.84
CA GLN A 175 -14.54 -0.52 0.88
C GLN A 175 -15.82 -0.18 1.63
N LEU A 176 -16.29 1.06 1.50
CA LEU A 176 -17.55 1.54 2.07
C LEU A 176 -18.47 1.93 0.94
N GLU A 177 -19.65 1.31 0.87
CA GLU A 177 -20.67 1.73 -0.07
C GLU A 177 -21.30 3.07 0.35
N HIS A 178 -22.24 3.59 -0.44
CA HIS A 178 -22.82 4.91 -0.18
C HIS A 178 -23.50 4.91 1.20
N ASP A 179 -23.16 5.89 2.03
CA ASP A 179 -23.64 6.05 3.42
C ASP A 179 -23.26 4.95 4.42
N GLU A 180 -22.38 4.00 4.02
CA GLU A 180 -21.86 2.99 4.94
C GLU A 180 -20.77 3.58 5.84
N LEU A 181 -20.82 3.22 7.13
CA LEU A 181 -19.83 3.63 8.11
C LEU A 181 -18.99 2.42 8.57
N ALA A 182 -17.70 2.62 8.71
CA ALA A 182 -16.83 1.64 9.35
C ALA A 182 -16.98 1.73 10.88
N THR A 183 -17.00 0.57 11.55
CA THR A 183 -17.16 0.49 13.01
C THR A 183 -15.97 -0.13 13.73
N SER A 184 -14.98 -0.68 12.99
CA SER A 184 -13.83 -1.36 13.58
C SER A 184 -12.83 -0.37 14.18
N TYR A 185 -12.27 -0.67 15.36
CA TYR A 185 -11.15 0.06 15.93
C TYR A 185 -9.86 -0.33 15.21
N SER A 186 -9.56 0.38 14.12
CA SER A 186 -8.47 0.04 13.20
C SER A 186 -7.59 1.26 12.91
N GLY A 187 -6.27 1.02 12.79
CA GLY A 187 -5.27 2.04 12.50
C GLY A 187 -4.16 2.10 13.53
N THR A 188 -3.23 3.01 13.34
CA THR A 188 -2.10 3.28 14.24
C THR A 188 -2.44 4.48 15.13
N ARG A 189 -2.47 4.29 16.44
CA ARG A 189 -3.01 5.23 17.45
C ARG A 189 -2.68 6.71 17.25
N PRO A 190 -1.42 7.16 17.04
CA PRO A 190 -1.13 8.58 16.87
C PRO A 190 -1.81 9.23 15.67
N TYR A 191 -2.20 8.43 14.66
CA TYR A 191 -2.78 8.89 13.39
C TYR A 191 -4.28 8.68 13.29
N MET A 192 -4.88 7.91 14.22
CA MET A 192 -6.31 7.64 14.22
C MET A 192 -7.12 8.91 14.52
N ALA A 193 -8.19 9.14 13.76
CA ALA A 193 -9.08 10.28 13.94
C ALA A 193 -9.95 10.14 15.20
N PRO A 194 -10.41 11.26 15.80
CA PRO A 194 -11.24 11.24 17.00
C PRO A 194 -12.50 10.38 16.89
N GLU A 195 -13.15 10.37 15.72
CA GLU A 195 -14.35 9.57 15.46
C GLU A 195 -14.11 8.05 15.47
N VAL A 196 -12.88 7.59 15.24
CA VAL A 196 -12.51 6.18 15.40
C VAL A 196 -12.53 5.79 16.87
N TYR A 197 -12.01 6.69 17.74
CA TYR A 197 -12.07 6.51 19.19
C TYR A 197 -13.49 6.62 19.70
N ALA A 198 -14.27 7.60 19.23
CA ALA A 198 -15.68 7.77 19.60
C ALA A 198 -16.50 6.52 19.30
N THR A 199 -16.32 5.92 18.10
CA THR A 199 -16.96 4.67 17.70
C THR A 199 -16.59 3.52 18.64
N TYR A 200 -15.31 3.36 18.96
CA TYR A 200 -14.83 2.33 19.88
C TYR A 200 -15.41 2.48 21.29
N LEU A 201 -15.59 3.73 21.76
CA LEU A 201 -16.15 4.06 23.07
C LEU A 201 -17.68 4.01 23.09
N GLY A 202 -18.34 3.67 22.00
CA GLY A 202 -19.80 3.64 21.90
C GLY A 202 -20.45 5.03 21.90
N MET A 203 -19.69 6.08 21.53
CA MET A 203 -20.13 7.47 21.48
C MET A 203 -20.48 7.95 20.05
N GLY A 204 -20.47 7.04 19.07
CA GLY A 204 -20.78 7.33 17.67
C GLY A 204 -21.12 6.07 16.90
N ASP A 205 -21.86 6.23 15.78
CA ASP A 205 -22.36 5.12 14.97
C ASP A 205 -21.32 4.54 14.01
N GLY A 206 -20.17 5.20 13.86
CA GLY A 206 -19.10 4.82 12.94
C GLY A 206 -18.38 6.02 12.33
N TYR A 207 -17.50 5.72 11.38
CA TYR A 207 -16.67 6.71 10.71
C TYR A 207 -16.57 6.42 9.20
N ASP A 208 -16.27 7.46 8.43
CA ASP A 208 -16.15 7.44 6.97
C ASP A 208 -14.72 7.75 6.49
N SER A 209 -14.56 8.05 5.21
CA SER A 209 -13.27 8.34 4.57
C SER A 209 -12.54 9.57 5.12
N ARG A 210 -13.21 10.46 5.86
CA ARG A 210 -12.59 11.65 6.46
C ARG A 210 -11.50 11.33 7.47
N VAL A 211 -11.43 10.10 7.99
CA VAL A 211 -10.36 9.63 8.88
C VAL A 211 -8.99 9.64 8.19
N ASP A 212 -8.93 9.41 6.87
CA ASP A 212 -7.69 9.43 6.10
C ASP A 212 -7.12 10.85 5.97
N TRP A 213 -7.99 11.86 5.82
CA TRP A 213 -7.58 13.27 5.78
C TRP A 213 -7.03 13.73 7.13
N TRP A 214 -7.61 13.29 8.24
CA TRP A 214 -7.05 13.51 9.57
C TRP A 214 -5.66 12.88 9.68
N ALA A 215 -5.52 11.61 9.34
CA ALA A 215 -4.25 10.88 9.42
C ALA A 215 -3.16 11.55 8.57
N LEU A 216 -3.50 12.01 7.36
CA LEU A 216 -2.59 12.78 6.50
C LEU A 216 -2.21 14.13 7.14
N GLY A 217 -3.14 14.80 7.80
CA GLY A 217 -2.87 16.04 8.56
C GLY A 217 -1.88 15.81 9.71
N VAL A 218 -2.02 14.69 10.44
CA VAL A 218 -1.06 14.29 11.48
C VAL A 218 0.31 14.01 10.87
N CYS A 219 0.39 13.27 9.76
CA CYS A 219 1.64 13.01 9.02
C CYS A 219 2.30 14.31 8.56
N PHE A 220 1.51 15.23 8.01
CA PHE A 220 2.03 16.51 7.52
C PHE A 220 2.61 17.38 8.65
N TYR A 221 1.89 17.46 9.78
CA TYR A 221 2.43 18.12 10.97
C TYR A 221 3.73 17.46 11.44
N GLU A 222 3.76 16.12 11.50
CA GLU A 222 4.95 15.40 11.94
C GLU A 222 6.13 15.59 11.00
N MET A 223 5.93 15.58 9.68
CA MET A 223 6.98 15.90 8.71
C MET A 223 7.63 17.26 8.97
N LEU A 224 6.84 18.28 9.32
CA LEU A 224 7.33 19.65 9.58
C LEU A 224 7.89 19.85 10.98
N ARG A 225 7.39 19.09 11.97
CA ARG A 225 7.70 19.32 13.39
C ARG A 225 8.68 18.30 13.96
N GLY A 226 8.73 17.10 13.38
CA GLY A 226 9.50 15.95 13.88
C GLY A 226 8.82 15.17 15.00
N ARG A 227 7.57 15.52 15.33
CA ARG A 227 6.72 14.82 16.32
C ARG A 227 5.25 14.99 15.98
N THR A 228 4.41 14.10 16.46
CA THR A 228 2.97 14.17 16.25
C THR A 228 2.33 15.34 17.03
N PRO A 229 1.17 15.88 16.58
CA PRO A 229 0.50 17.00 17.26
C PRO A 229 -0.04 16.62 18.63
N PHE A 230 -0.36 15.33 18.83
CA PHE A 230 -0.81 14.77 20.08
C PHE A 230 0.14 13.63 20.45
N GLU A 231 0.69 13.68 21.66
CA GLU A 231 1.67 12.69 22.12
C GLU A 231 0.94 11.54 22.84
N PHE A 232 0.69 10.45 22.11
CA PHE A 232 0.11 9.23 22.65
C PHE A 232 1.16 8.13 22.76
N SER A 233 1.20 7.49 23.92
CA SER A 233 1.99 6.28 24.13
C SER A 233 1.16 5.02 23.89
N SER A 234 1.82 3.86 23.83
CA SER A 234 1.13 2.57 23.81
C SER A 234 0.26 2.32 25.05
N ARG A 235 0.49 3.07 26.13
CA ARG A 235 -0.25 2.99 27.40
C ARG A 235 -1.42 3.98 27.49
N THR A 236 -1.49 4.98 26.62
CA THR A 236 -2.59 5.96 26.58
C THR A 236 -3.90 5.23 26.30
N LYS A 237 -4.87 5.39 27.18
CA LYS A 237 -6.19 4.77 27.02
C LYS A 237 -7.00 5.49 25.93
N PRO A 238 -7.92 4.79 25.23
CA PRO A 238 -8.77 5.41 24.22
C PRO A 238 -9.55 6.62 24.73
N GLU A 239 -10.05 6.57 25.97
CA GLU A 239 -10.79 7.65 26.63
C GLU A 239 -9.91 8.90 26.82
N GLU A 240 -8.68 8.70 27.27
CA GLU A 240 -7.70 9.77 27.48
C GLU A 240 -7.32 10.44 26.15
N ALA A 241 -7.10 9.63 25.09
CA ALA A 241 -6.82 10.14 23.76
C ALA A 241 -7.99 10.97 23.22
N TYR A 242 -9.22 10.48 23.36
CA TYR A 242 -10.42 11.19 22.92
C TYR A 242 -10.60 12.54 23.62
N VAL A 243 -10.38 12.60 24.93
CA VAL A 243 -10.42 13.85 25.69
C VAL A 243 -9.32 14.80 25.23
N ALA A 244 -8.09 14.30 25.03
CA ALA A 244 -6.96 15.11 24.57
C ALA A 244 -7.24 15.76 23.21
N PHE A 245 -7.85 15.08 22.25
CA PHE A 245 -8.22 15.67 20.95
C PHE A 245 -9.19 16.85 21.10
N ARG A 246 -10.08 16.80 22.09
CA ARG A 246 -11.10 17.84 22.32
C ARG A 246 -10.57 19.03 23.10
N GLU A 247 -9.67 18.79 24.06
CA GLU A 247 -9.27 19.79 25.07
C GLU A 247 -7.89 20.37 24.83
N SER A 248 -7.01 19.66 24.10
CA SER A 248 -5.66 20.11 23.87
C SER A 248 -5.55 21.01 22.64
N SER A 249 -4.75 22.06 22.74
CA SER A 249 -4.34 22.87 21.59
C SER A 249 -3.13 22.25 20.90
N ILE A 250 -3.08 22.32 19.56
CA ILE A 250 -1.92 21.88 18.79
C ILE A 250 -0.80 22.92 18.95
N PRO A 251 0.41 22.51 19.38
CA PRO A 251 1.52 23.45 19.58
C PRO A 251 2.21 23.79 18.25
N TYR A 252 2.21 25.05 17.86
CA TYR A 252 2.89 25.55 16.65
C TYR A 252 4.12 26.40 17.00
N PRO A 253 5.23 26.28 16.23
CA PRO A 253 6.33 27.23 16.31
C PRO A 253 5.89 28.63 15.92
N ALA A 254 6.39 29.65 16.63
CA ALA A 254 6.00 31.04 16.39
C ALA A 254 6.38 31.58 14.98
N HIS A 255 7.34 30.94 14.33
CA HIS A 255 7.80 31.34 12.99
C HIS A 255 7.01 30.70 11.83
N TRP A 256 6.05 29.82 12.13
CA TRP A 256 5.24 29.22 11.07
C TRP A 256 4.27 30.25 10.48
N PRO A 257 4.12 30.25 9.13
CA PRO A 257 3.13 31.10 8.46
C PRO A 257 1.70 30.81 8.93
N SER A 258 0.88 31.86 8.97
CA SER A 258 -0.51 31.74 9.43
C SER A 258 -1.38 30.85 8.54
N ASP A 259 -1.14 30.83 7.23
CA ASP A 259 -1.84 30.01 6.25
C ASP A 259 -1.50 28.52 6.42
N LEU A 260 -0.23 28.19 6.73
CA LEU A 260 0.20 26.83 7.10
C LEU A 260 -0.51 26.36 8.39
N ILE A 261 -0.49 27.19 9.44
CA ILE A 261 -1.15 26.85 10.72
C ILE A 261 -2.66 26.68 10.49
N HIS A 262 -3.27 27.56 9.71
CA HIS A 262 -4.70 27.46 9.38
C HIS A 262 -4.99 26.16 8.61
N PHE A 263 -4.17 25.81 7.62
CA PHE A 263 -4.33 24.58 6.84
C PHE A 263 -4.28 23.33 7.73
N ILE A 264 -3.27 23.20 8.58
CA ILE A 264 -3.15 22.06 9.51
C ILE A 264 -4.36 22.01 10.46
N ASN A 265 -4.78 23.17 11.00
CA ASN A 265 -5.96 23.23 11.85
C ASN A 265 -7.25 22.80 11.14
N THR A 266 -7.38 23.03 9.82
CA THR A 266 -8.55 22.58 9.06
C THR A 266 -8.51 21.07 8.78
N MET A 267 -7.33 20.48 8.61
CA MET A 267 -7.17 19.02 8.50
C MET A 267 -7.39 18.32 9.85
N LEU A 268 -6.99 18.94 10.96
CA LEU A 268 -7.07 18.39 12.31
C LEU A 268 -8.26 18.95 13.10
N LYS A 269 -9.39 19.21 12.44
CA LYS A 269 -10.65 19.56 13.11
C LYS A 269 -11.21 18.33 13.82
N PHE A 270 -11.50 18.47 15.12
CA PHE A 270 -12.18 17.45 15.92
C PHE A 270 -13.54 17.09 15.34
N ASP A 271 -14.35 18.09 15.02
CA ASP A 271 -15.62 17.95 14.32
C ASP A 271 -15.37 17.56 12.85
N LYS A 272 -15.67 16.30 12.50
CA LYS A 272 -15.45 15.77 11.15
C LYS A 272 -16.21 16.50 10.05
N GLU A 273 -17.36 17.13 10.38
CA GLU A 273 -18.17 17.90 9.39
C GLU A 273 -17.52 19.25 9.04
N LYS A 274 -16.66 19.77 9.91
CA LYS A 274 -15.88 20.99 9.69
C LYS A 274 -14.45 20.73 9.23
N ARG A 275 -14.06 19.47 9.16
CA ARG A 275 -12.73 19.06 8.69
C ARG A 275 -12.64 19.24 7.19
N ILE A 276 -11.51 19.80 6.72
CA ILE A 276 -11.22 19.82 5.29
C ILE A 276 -11.07 18.36 4.79
N ALA A 277 -11.87 18.00 3.82
CA ALA A 277 -11.86 16.67 3.24
C ALA A 277 -12.10 16.77 1.73
N GLY A 278 -11.36 15.94 0.99
CA GLY A 278 -11.40 15.95 -0.47
C GLY A 278 -10.44 16.94 -1.12
N LEU A 279 -9.94 16.56 -2.27
CA LEU A 279 -8.90 17.27 -3.01
C LEU A 279 -9.36 18.67 -3.42
N GLU A 280 -10.63 18.85 -3.78
CA GLU A 280 -11.17 20.14 -4.21
C GLU A 280 -11.15 21.19 -3.11
N ALA A 281 -11.42 20.79 -1.87
CA ALA A 281 -11.32 21.70 -0.72
C ALA A 281 -9.86 22.07 -0.43
N ILE A 282 -8.95 21.10 -0.57
CA ILE A 282 -7.50 21.32 -0.41
C ILE A 282 -6.98 22.27 -1.48
N LYS A 283 -7.34 22.10 -2.75
CA LYS A 283 -6.93 23.00 -3.86
C LYS A 283 -7.35 24.45 -3.64
N LYS A 284 -8.51 24.70 -3.00
CA LYS A 284 -9.03 26.04 -2.73
C LYS A 284 -8.45 26.72 -1.50
N HIS A 285 -7.71 26.00 -0.67
CA HIS A 285 -7.13 26.57 0.55
C HIS A 285 -5.94 27.47 0.23
N ALA A 286 -5.83 28.64 0.90
CA ALA A 286 -4.79 29.64 0.65
C ALA A 286 -3.36 29.06 0.68
N TYR A 287 -3.10 28.05 1.52
CA TYR A 287 -1.80 27.40 1.61
C TYR A 287 -1.43 26.60 0.35
N THR A 288 -2.42 26.09 -0.38
CA THR A 288 -2.24 25.19 -1.52
C THR A 288 -2.83 25.70 -2.84
N GLU A 289 -3.53 26.84 -2.85
CA GLU A 289 -4.21 27.40 -4.03
C GLU A 289 -3.32 27.65 -5.25
N ARG A 290 -2.01 27.87 -5.01
CA ARG A 290 -1.03 28.12 -6.08
C ARG A 290 -0.40 26.84 -6.63
N ILE A 291 -0.80 25.67 -6.11
CA ILE A 291 -0.23 24.38 -6.54
C ILE A 291 -1.04 23.87 -7.73
N ASP A 292 -0.34 23.60 -8.83
CA ASP A 292 -0.90 22.89 -9.96
C ASP A 292 -0.86 21.36 -9.68
N PHE A 293 -1.96 20.84 -9.13
CA PHE A 293 -2.10 19.42 -8.82
C PHE A 293 -2.03 18.52 -10.06
N GLN A 294 -2.39 19.03 -11.25
CA GLN A 294 -2.21 18.28 -12.50
C GLN A 294 -0.73 18.10 -12.85
N SER A 295 0.07 19.14 -12.63
CA SER A 295 1.53 19.03 -12.77
C SER A 295 2.14 18.09 -11.74
N VAL A 296 1.63 18.08 -10.48
CA VAL A 296 2.04 17.10 -9.45
C VAL A 296 1.69 15.69 -9.90
N PHE A 297 0.45 15.46 -10.35
CA PHE A 297 0.01 14.15 -10.86
C PHE A 297 0.90 13.62 -11.99
N ASN A 298 1.33 14.52 -12.88
CA ASN A 298 2.25 14.21 -13.98
C ASN A 298 3.72 14.17 -13.56
N ARG A 299 4.04 14.27 -12.26
CA ARG A 299 5.41 14.26 -11.70
C ARG A 299 6.33 15.31 -12.32
N LYS A 300 5.81 16.48 -12.71
CA LYS A 300 6.60 17.58 -13.28
C LYS A 300 7.46 18.33 -12.23
N PRO A 301 6.96 18.60 -11.00
CA PRO A 301 7.82 19.18 -9.98
C PRO A 301 8.94 18.22 -9.60
N ALA A 302 10.19 18.68 -9.72
CA ALA A 302 11.33 17.89 -9.29
C ALA A 302 11.36 17.78 -7.76
N PRO A 303 11.49 16.56 -7.18
CA PRO A 303 11.65 16.41 -5.75
C PRO A 303 12.91 17.13 -5.22
N VAL A 304 12.76 17.83 -4.11
CA VAL A 304 13.85 18.54 -3.44
C VAL A 304 14.84 17.57 -2.78
N PHE A 305 14.35 16.38 -2.45
CA PHE A 305 15.14 15.32 -1.82
C PHE A 305 15.16 14.07 -2.70
N ILE A 306 16.35 13.59 -2.97
CA ILE A 306 16.59 12.33 -3.69
C ILE A 306 17.20 11.34 -2.70
N PRO A 307 16.59 10.16 -2.48
CA PRO A 307 17.14 9.14 -1.60
C PRO A 307 18.52 8.65 -2.06
N CYS A 308 19.34 8.19 -1.11
CA CYS A 308 20.66 7.65 -1.43
C CYS A 308 20.52 6.36 -2.26
N LYS A 309 21.27 6.27 -3.36
CA LYS A 309 21.24 5.10 -4.26
C LYS A 309 22.13 3.97 -3.80
N GLU A 310 23.08 4.24 -2.89
CA GLU A 310 24.09 3.27 -2.45
C GLU A 310 23.63 2.41 -1.26
N GLY A 311 22.47 2.74 -0.64
CA GLY A 311 21.89 2.04 0.50
C GLY A 311 20.44 1.62 0.28
N LEU A 312 19.93 0.77 1.17
CA LEU A 312 18.51 0.35 1.15
C LEU A 312 17.56 1.42 1.66
N ASN A 313 18.05 2.52 2.23
CA ASN A 313 17.24 3.54 2.90
C ASN A 313 16.26 2.91 3.93
N CYS A 314 16.71 1.93 4.68
CA CYS A 314 15.95 1.25 5.72
C CYS A 314 16.77 1.12 7.00
N ASP A 315 16.12 0.71 8.10
CA ASP A 315 16.82 0.48 9.37
C ASP A 315 17.94 -0.56 9.19
N PRO A 316 19.20 -0.26 9.59
CA PRO A 316 20.34 -1.18 9.52
C PRO A 316 20.10 -2.52 10.20
N MET A 317 19.21 -2.60 11.17
CA MET A 317 18.82 -3.87 11.81
C MET A 317 18.20 -4.85 10.82
N TYR A 318 17.44 -4.38 9.82
CA TYR A 318 16.91 -5.23 8.75
C TYR A 318 18.01 -5.78 7.84
N GLU A 319 19.08 -5.02 7.57
CA GLU A 319 20.24 -5.52 6.81
C GLU A 319 21.01 -6.62 7.57
N LEU A 320 21.12 -6.51 8.88
CA LEU A 320 21.78 -7.50 9.73
C LEU A 320 20.99 -8.81 9.81
N GLU A 321 19.67 -8.73 10.00
CA GLU A 321 18.79 -9.90 9.96
C GLU A 321 18.85 -10.59 8.60
N GLU A 322 19.00 -9.83 7.51
CA GLU A 322 19.12 -10.38 6.16
C GLU A 322 20.39 -11.20 5.99
N ARG A 323 21.55 -10.70 6.44
CA ARG A 323 22.84 -11.43 6.35
C ARG A 323 22.82 -12.74 7.13
N ILE A 324 22.04 -12.81 8.22
CA ILE A 324 21.89 -14.01 9.04
C ILE A 324 20.89 -14.99 8.42
N LEU A 325 19.85 -14.50 7.71
CA LEU A 325 18.72 -15.29 7.21
C LEU A 325 18.86 -15.75 5.75
N VAL A 326 19.83 -15.26 4.99
CA VAL A 326 20.07 -15.64 3.58
C VAL A 326 20.47 -17.13 3.42
N SER A 327 20.74 -17.84 4.51
CA SER A 327 21.10 -19.27 4.47
C SER A 327 19.95 -20.23 4.11
N THR A 328 18.69 -19.78 4.01
CA THR A 328 17.59 -20.67 3.61
C THR A 328 17.04 -20.27 2.23
N PRO A 329 17.29 -21.08 1.18
CA PRO A 329 16.72 -20.86 -0.16
C PRO A 329 15.17 -20.82 -0.09
N ILE A 330 14.56 -19.95 -0.91
CA ILE A 330 13.09 -19.84 -1.06
C ILE A 330 12.47 -21.19 -1.47
N HIS A 331 13.25 -22.05 -2.12
CA HIS A 331 12.91 -23.43 -2.43
C HIS A 331 13.96 -24.40 -1.86
N ARG A 332 13.77 -24.88 -0.65
CA ARG A 332 14.24 -26.23 -0.35
C ARG A 332 13.28 -27.18 -1.05
N ARG A 333 13.68 -27.77 -2.19
CA ARG A 333 13.06 -28.99 -2.71
C ARG A 333 12.95 -29.95 -1.51
N ARG A 334 11.73 -30.24 -1.06
CA ARG A 334 11.49 -31.39 -0.21
C ARG A 334 11.90 -32.61 -1.01
N THR A 335 13.14 -33.07 -0.84
CA THR A 335 13.47 -34.47 -1.09
C THR A 335 12.51 -35.27 -0.21
N ASN A 336 11.82 -36.23 -0.82
CA ASN A 336 10.89 -37.16 -0.22
C ASN A 336 11.34 -37.59 1.18
N TYR A 337 10.66 -37.08 2.21
CA TYR A 337 10.61 -37.76 3.49
C TYR A 337 9.39 -38.70 3.43
N ASN A 338 9.62 -39.89 2.88
CA ASN A 338 8.77 -41.04 3.17
C ASN A 338 9.07 -41.49 4.59
N ASN A 339 8.00 -41.62 5.34
CA ASN A 339 7.84 -42.32 6.59
C ASN A 339 8.41 -41.70 7.87
N SER A 340 7.57 -41.07 8.66
CA SER A 340 7.19 -41.64 9.96
C SER A 340 6.26 -40.66 10.71
N SER A 341 5.30 -41.26 11.41
CA SER A 341 4.36 -40.74 12.39
C SER A 341 3.19 -39.89 11.86
N GLY A 342 2.04 -40.57 11.77
CA GLY A 342 0.72 -39.99 11.61
C GLY A 342 0.39 -38.98 12.69
N ARG A 343 0.36 -37.70 12.26
CA ARG A 343 -0.55 -36.72 12.84
C ARG A 343 -1.50 -36.36 11.69
N SER A 344 -2.73 -36.87 11.77
CA SER A 344 -3.82 -36.41 10.93
C SER A 344 -3.94 -34.90 11.10
N SER A 345 -3.58 -34.16 10.06
CA SER A 345 -3.94 -32.74 9.98
C SER A 345 -5.48 -32.71 10.01
N SER A 346 -6.04 -32.07 11.04
CA SER A 346 -7.49 -32.00 11.26
C SER A 346 -8.20 -31.51 9.99
N GLU A 347 -9.29 -32.16 9.61
CA GLU A 347 -10.13 -31.85 8.44
C GLU A 347 -10.44 -30.34 8.27
N PRO A 348 -10.68 -29.55 9.35
CA PRO A 348 -10.93 -28.10 9.22
C PRO A 348 -9.74 -27.32 8.63
N HIS A 349 -8.49 -27.74 8.88
CA HIS A 349 -7.31 -27.04 8.36
C HIS A 349 -7.14 -27.21 6.84
N ASN A 350 -7.53 -28.37 6.31
CA ASN A 350 -7.50 -28.63 4.87
C ASN A 350 -8.62 -27.86 4.14
N ALA A 351 -9.80 -27.72 4.75
CA ALA A 351 -10.89 -26.91 4.19
C ALA A 351 -10.50 -25.43 4.08
N ALA A 352 -9.91 -24.83 5.13
CA ALA A 352 -9.44 -23.45 5.11
C ALA A 352 -8.33 -23.20 4.08
N LEU A 353 -7.41 -24.16 3.85
CA LEU A 353 -6.39 -24.07 2.80
C LEU A 353 -7.01 -24.04 1.40
N VAL A 354 -8.05 -24.85 1.17
CA VAL A 354 -8.79 -24.88 -0.10
C VAL A 354 -9.51 -23.56 -0.33
N GLU A 355 -10.16 -22.99 0.70
CA GLU A 355 -10.84 -21.69 0.62
C GLU A 355 -9.87 -20.56 0.30
N VAL A 356 -8.76 -20.47 1.01
CA VAL A 356 -7.72 -19.44 0.75
C VAL A 356 -7.16 -19.59 -0.67
N SER A 357 -6.92 -20.83 -1.12
CA SER A 357 -6.40 -21.08 -2.47
C SER A 357 -7.41 -20.73 -3.57
N LYS A 358 -8.72 -20.90 -3.32
CA LYS A 358 -9.78 -20.49 -4.26
C LYS A 358 -9.97 -18.97 -4.28
N ALA A 359 -9.89 -18.33 -3.12
CA ALA A 359 -10.07 -16.89 -2.98
C ALA A 359 -8.87 -16.07 -3.49
N PHE A 360 -7.66 -16.66 -3.50
CA PHE A 360 -6.47 -15.99 -4.02
C PHE A 360 -6.45 -16.08 -5.55
N ILE A 361 -6.69 -14.95 -6.20
CA ILE A 361 -6.83 -14.85 -7.66
C ILE A 361 -5.47 -14.61 -8.29
N ASP A 362 -5.15 -15.35 -9.36
CA ASP A 362 -4.01 -15.05 -10.21
C ASP A 362 -4.30 -13.78 -11.03
N PHE A 363 -3.38 -12.82 -10.97
CA PHE A 363 -3.56 -11.50 -11.57
C PHE A 363 -2.35 -11.11 -12.41
N SER A 364 -2.60 -10.39 -13.51
CA SER A 364 -1.59 -9.72 -14.31
C SER A 364 -2.09 -8.36 -14.78
N ARG A 365 -1.41 -7.28 -14.34
CA ARG A 365 -1.75 -5.90 -14.72
C ARG A 365 -1.77 -5.67 -16.24
N HIS A 366 -0.98 -6.43 -17.01
CA HIS A 366 -1.00 -6.34 -18.48
C HIS A 366 -2.36 -6.71 -19.07
N ASN A 367 -3.19 -7.45 -18.34
CA ASN A 367 -4.54 -7.81 -18.79
C ASN A 367 -5.54 -6.66 -18.58
N MET A 368 -5.32 -5.78 -17.59
CA MET A 368 -6.20 -4.61 -17.32
C MET A 368 -6.25 -3.61 -18.49
N LYS A 369 -5.14 -3.47 -19.25
CA LYS A 369 -5.07 -2.53 -20.40
C LYS A 369 -5.87 -2.99 -21.61
N ASN A 370 -6.39 -4.21 -21.61
CA ASN A 370 -7.12 -4.80 -22.74
C ASN A 370 -8.63 -4.96 -22.46
N GLU A 371 -9.12 -4.55 -21.31
CA GLU A 371 -10.57 -4.51 -21.03
C GLU A 371 -11.12 -3.15 -21.44
N PRO A 372 -12.22 -3.09 -22.24
CA PRO A 372 -12.76 -1.84 -22.79
C PRO A 372 -13.36 -0.88 -21.75
N ASN A 373 -13.36 -1.21 -20.47
CA ASN A 373 -13.92 -0.41 -19.37
C ASN A 373 -12.87 0.07 -18.34
N GLY A 374 -11.59 0.16 -18.71
CA GLY A 374 -10.61 0.87 -17.90
C GLY A 374 -11.00 2.36 -17.85
N ILE A 375 -11.47 2.82 -16.69
CA ILE A 375 -11.80 4.23 -16.44
C ILE A 375 -10.50 5.03 -16.49
N CYS A 376 -10.07 5.36 -17.70
CA CYS A 376 -9.13 6.43 -17.96
C CYS A 376 -9.98 7.64 -18.37
N ARG A 377 -10.55 8.36 -17.41
CA ARG A 377 -11.13 9.68 -17.69
C ARG A 377 -9.99 10.69 -17.75
N SER A 378 -9.48 10.87 -18.97
CA SER A 378 -8.84 12.11 -19.38
C SER A 378 -9.96 13.14 -19.60
N THR A 379 -10.07 14.12 -18.76
CA THR A 379 -10.37 15.54 -19.09
C THR A 379 -9.96 16.38 -17.89
#